data_675b9c1c1a4d87d6af27cd3b04925882
#
_entry.id   675b9c1c1a4d87d6af27cd3b04925882
#
_cell.length_a   1.000
_cell.length_b   1.000
_cell.length_c   1.000
_cell.angle_alpha   90.00
_cell.angle_beta   90.00
_cell.angle_gamma   90.00
#
_symmetry.space_group_name_H-M   'P 1'
#
loop_
_entity.id
_entity.type
_entity.pdbx_description
1 polymer ?
#
loop_
_entity_poly.entity_id
_entity_poly.type
_entity_poly.pdbx_seq_one_letter_code
_entity_poly.pdbx_strand_id
1 'polypeptide(L)'
;MNPAPRVVFAASTVLYLVTGTFLTAGRADLMGDALSRVSATQSAVFSRDPHLSAIGFVFTPLTSLAQLPFVAFSQWFPGITRWGLSGVVMTALFMAGAVTMVWGIGVDRGAPHWLCVLITAVFALNPMVVFYGGNGMSEALFLFCCCWAVRRLMRWVRTDGVHDLVAAGIALGLGYLTRYDALAPAMAAGVLVFGFSYRRRTTQRTAGAVMDFALLIAPVALAFVVWAATSWLITGQAFQQFTSQYGNSAILQQSGAGEPDHPLEAAQYSIGAMLILAPILPLLLPVAAALAVRRRDRQPAVPILLFGAVLAFQTLTYVTGSTFAFLRFYIAAIPLTAILALTLVPERGFPASKRLGKYADVPGESASESDSGRRDPGHAHGGLTGSGTPRAAVTVAAVLVSVLLIGSLPVTGLGMNSQLMAVQEYPLRAVLFPDPDNVSDKYADAARIAATFSTERKLANYLDALDLPPGSIVMDTVYGFAVLVASDRPDRFVIPSDSDFVRNLNRPVERGVKYILAVPNTGRGTSDAINRRYPTMYENGAQIATLELEIPNDGAGQPDWRLYRVIGS
;
A
#
# COMPACT_ATOMS: atom_id res chain seq x y z
N MET A 1 -20.02 4.72 -23.71
CA MET A 1 -19.27 4.52 -22.44
C MET A 1 -19.19 5.86 -21.74
N ASN A 2 -19.58 5.93 -20.45
CA ASN A 2 -19.50 7.17 -19.68
C ASN A 2 -18.02 7.61 -19.54
N PRO A 3 -17.61 8.80 -19.98
CA PRO A 3 -16.22 9.27 -19.91
C PRO A 3 -15.74 9.58 -18.49
N ALA A 4 -16.65 9.80 -17.55
CA ALA A 4 -16.33 10.24 -16.17
C ALA A 4 -15.29 9.38 -15.44
N PRO A 5 -15.34 8.05 -15.38
CA PRO A 5 -14.33 7.27 -14.67
C PRO A 5 -12.93 7.39 -15.29
N ARG A 6 -12.83 7.58 -16.61
CA ARG A 6 -11.54 7.80 -17.29
C ARG A 6 -10.95 9.15 -16.97
N VAL A 7 -11.80 10.18 -16.88
CA VAL A 7 -11.39 11.55 -16.48
C VAL A 7 -10.91 11.54 -15.02
N VAL A 8 -11.65 10.90 -14.11
CA VAL A 8 -11.25 10.76 -12.70
C VAL A 8 -9.90 10.06 -12.59
N PHE A 9 -9.72 8.94 -13.28
CA PHE A 9 -8.46 8.20 -13.28
C PHE A 9 -7.31 9.06 -13.82
N ALA A 10 -7.47 9.68 -15.00
CA ALA A 10 -6.42 10.49 -15.63
C ALA A 10 -6.04 11.71 -14.78
N ALA A 11 -7.02 12.45 -14.27
CA ALA A 11 -6.79 13.63 -13.43
C ALA A 11 -6.05 13.26 -12.14
N SER A 12 -6.45 12.18 -11.47
CA SER A 12 -5.78 11.69 -10.26
C SER A 12 -4.37 11.19 -10.56
N THR A 13 -4.17 10.48 -11.68
CA THR A 13 -2.84 10.02 -12.11
C THR A 13 -1.91 11.22 -12.33
N VAL A 14 -2.35 12.25 -13.04
CA VAL A 14 -1.55 13.46 -13.28
C VAL A 14 -1.21 14.16 -11.96
N LEU A 15 -2.19 14.31 -11.05
CA LEU A 15 -1.98 14.90 -9.74
C LEU A 15 -0.85 14.19 -8.98
N TYR A 16 -0.93 12.87 -8.86
CA TYR A 16 0.04 12.09 -8.08
C TYR A 16 1.40 11.99 -8.77
N LEU A 17 1.45 11.88 -10.09
CA LEU A 17 2.71 11.92 -10.85
C LEU A 17 3.44 13.25 -10.69
N VAL A 18 2.73 14.36 -10.84
CA VAL A 18 3.33 15.70 -10.70
C VAL A 18 3.84 15.91 -9.29
N THR A 19 3.00 15.61 -8.28
CA THR A 19 3.40 15.74 -6.88
C THR A 19 4.58 14.82 -6.55
N GLY A 20 4.52 13.55 -6.93
CA GLY A 20 5.58 12.58 -6.66
C GLY A 20 6.89 12.92 -7.34
N THR A 21 6.87 13.30 -8.61
CA THR A 21 8.08 13.73 -9.33
C THR A 21 8.67 15.01 -8.71
N PHE A 22 7.83 15.96 -8.30
CA PHE A 22 8.29 17.16 -7.61
C PHE A 22 8.98 16.82 -6.27
N LEU A 23 8.39 15.94 -5.47
CA LEU A 23 8.96 15.55 -4.18
C LEU A 23 10.27 14.77 -4.37
N THR A 24 10.28 13.74 -5.22
CA THR A 24 11.44 12.85 -5.36
C THR A 24 12.55 13.47 -6.20
N ALA A 25 12.32 13.81 -7.45
CA ALA A 25 13.34 14.36 -8.34
C ALA A 25 13.59 15.86 -8.12
N GLY A 26 12.56 16.64 -7.73
CA GLY A 26 12.68 18.07 -7.50
C GLY A 26 13.20 18.44 -6.12
N ARG A 27 12.87 17.66 -5.09
CA ARG A 27 13.22 17.95 -3.68
C ARG A 27 14.06 16.87 -3.02
N ALA A 28 14.36 15.77 -3.72
CA ALA A 28 15.12 14.62 -3.24
C ALA A 28 14.53 13.93 -1.99
N ASP A 29 13.22 14.07 -1.77
CA ASP A 29 12.49 13.41 -0.70
C ASP A 29 12.19 11.97 -1.11
N LEU A 30 12.96 11.03 -0.58
CA LEU A 30 12.94 9.61 -0.94
C LEU A 30 12.64 8.76 0.30
N MET A 31 11.63 7.92 0.20
CA MET A 31 11.26 6.96 1.26
C MET A 31 12.13 5.70 1.16
N GLY A 32 12.75 5.29 2.27
CA GLY A 32 13.66 4.14 2.30
C GLY A 32 13.04 2.84 1.79
N ASP A 33 11.82 2.50 2.27
CA ASP A 33 11.11 1.31 1.80
C ASP A 33 10.73 1.37 0.32
N ALA A 34 10.42 2.55 -0.22
CA ALA A 34 10.14 2.72 -1.63
C ALA A 34 11.41 2.50 -2.46
N LEU A 35 12.51 3.13 -2.06
CA LEU A 35 13.79 3.04 -2.76
C LEU A 35 14.37 1.62 -2.72
N SER A 36 14.20 0.90 -1.59
CA SER A 36 14.63 -0.50 -1.49
C SER A 36 13.87 -1.42 -2.46
N ARG A 37 12.59 -1.16 -2.73
CA ARG A 37 11.81 -1.91 -3.75
C ARG A 37 12.25 -1.56 -5.17
N VAL A 38 12.63 -0.31 -5.43
CA VAL A 38 13.26 0.08 -6.71
C VAL A 38 14.57 -0.67 -6.90
N SER A 39 15.42 -0.70 -5.86
CA SER A 39 16.69 -1.45 -5.86
C SER A 39 16.48 -2.94 -6.15
N ALA A 40 15.53 -3.57 -5.46
CA ALA A 40 15.19 -4.98 -5.68
C ALA A 40 14.71 -5.23 -7.12
N THR A 41 13.87 -4.32 -7.67
CA THR A 41 13.39 -4.41 -9.06
C THR A 41 14.53 -4.20 -10.06
N GLN A 42 15.42 -3.23 -9.81
CA GLN A 42 16.60 -2.97 -10.65
C GLN A 42 17.54 -4.18 -10.65
N SER A 43 17.78 -4.78 -9.47
CA SER A 43 18.63 -5.96 -9.33
C SER A 43 18.11 -7.15 -10.12
N ALA A 44 16.78 -7.32 -10.21
CA ALA A 44 16.20 -8.40 -10.99
C ALA A 44 16.45 -8.27 -12.50
N VAL A 45 16.74 -7.07 -13.02
CA VAL A 45 16.87 -6.79 -14.47
C VAL A 45 18.30 -6.39 -14.86
N PHE A 46 18.98 -5.58 -14.04
CA PHE A 46 20.20 -4.88 -14.40
C PHE A 46 21.37 -5.05 -13.42
N SER A 47 21.25 -5.93 -12.42
CA SER A 47 22.42 -6.28 -11.59
C SER A 47 23.47 -7.05 -12.41
N ARG A 48 24.59 -7.32 -11.80
CA ARG A 48 25.64 -8.19 -12.38
C ARG A 48 25.14 -9.61 -12.68
N ASP A 49 24.24 -10.12 -11.83
CA ASP A 49 23.60 -11.45 -11.93
C ASP A 49 22.07 -11.30 -11.94
N PRO A 50 21.46 -10.87 -13.08
CA PRO A 50 20.04 -10.53 -13.13
C PRO A 50 19.18 -11.78 -13.12
N HIS A 51 18.27 -11.84 -12.13
CA HIS A 51 17.29 -12.93 -11.97
C HIS A 51 16.09 -12.49 -11.12
N LEU A 52 14.94 -13.08 -11.35
CA LEU A 52 13.69 -12.61 -10.73
C LEU A 52 13.68 -12.74 -9.19
N SER A 53 14.38 -13.73 -8.63
CA SER A 53 14.47 -13.92 -7.18
C SER A 53 15.30 -12.84 -6.47
N ALA A 54 16.04 -11.98 -7.20
CA ALA A 54 16.70 -10.79 -6.66
C ALA A 54 15.72 -9.75 -6.08
N ILE A 55 14.41 -9.84 -6.41
CA ILE A 55 13.36 -9.07 -5.74
C ILE A 55 13.35 -9.35 -4.22
N GLY A 56 13.82 -10.53 -3.80
CA GLY A 56 13.87 -10.94 -2.40
C GLY A 56 12.52 -11.37 -1.84
N PHE A 57 12.53 -11.88 -0.59
CA PHE A 57 11.35 -12.45 0.08
C PHE A 57 11.03 -11.74 1.41
N VAL A 58 11.69 -10.65 1.71
CA VAL A 58 11.41 -9.82 2.90
C VAL A 58 10.12 -9.03 2.70
N PHE A 59 9.97 -8.40 1.53
CA PHE A 59 8.74 -7.75 1.12
C PHE A 59 7.91 -8.66 0.23
N THR A 60 6.60 -8.46 0.23
CA THR A 60 5.72 -9.12 -0.73
C THR A 60 5.97 -8.58 -2.15
N PRO A 61 5.86 -9.43 -3.20
CA PRO A 61 6.49 -9.18 -4.49
C PRO A 61 5.78 -8.17 -5.39
N LEU A 62 4.48 -7.93 -5.19
CA LEU A 62 3.66 -7.25 -6.18
C LEU A 62 4.07 -5.80 -6.42
N THR A 63 4.56 -5.10 -5.39
CA THR A 63 5.06 -3.72 -5.53
C THR A 63 6.31 -3.63 -6.41
N SER A 64 7.23 -4.59 -6.28
CA SER A 64 8.42 -4.66 -7.13
C SER A 64 8.07 -5.15 -8.55
N LEU A 65 7.23 -6.20 -8.66
CA LEU A 65 6.77 -6.70 -9.97
C LEU A 65 6.03 -5.63 -10.78
N ALA A 66 5.22 -4.80 -10.12
CA ALA A 66 4.50 -3.71 -10.79
C ALA A 66 5.43 -2.59 -11.31
N GLN A 67 6.65 -2.49 -10.78
CA GLN A 67 7.66 -1.53 -11.22
C GLN A 67 8.52 -2.04 -12.38
N LEU A 68 8.59 -3.36 -12.63
CA LEU A 68 9.43 -3.96 -13.68
C LEU A 68 9.29 -3.27 -15.05
N PRO A 69 8.06 -3.01 -15.57
CA PRO A 69 7.91 -2.37 -16.88
C PRO A 69 8.55 -0.98 -16.96
N PHE A 70 8.59 -0.25 -15.83
CA PHE A 70 9.14 1.10 -15.76
C PHE A 70 10.66 1.07 -15.58
N VAL A 71 11.16 0.20 -14.70
CA VAL A 71 12.60 0.03 -14.48
C VAL A 71 13.31 -0.44 -15.75
N ALA A 72 12.65 -1.20 -16.63
CA ALA A 72 13.21 -1.59 -17.92
C ALA A 72 13.69 -0.40 -18.77
N PHE A 73 13.11 0.80 -18.57
CA PHE A 73 13.52 2.02 -19.26
C PHE A 73 14.68 2.77 -18.58
N SER A 74 15.18 2.31 -17.43
CA SER A 74 16.24 3.03 -16.68
C SER A 74 17.56 3.11 -17.42
N GLN A 75 17.85 2.22 -18.38
CA GLN A 75 19.03 2.30 -19.22
C GLN A 75 19.06 3.56 -20.12
N TRP A 76 17.90 4.06 -20.51
CA TRP A 76 17.76 5.29 -21.31
C TRP A 76 17.50 6.52 -20.44
N PHE A 77 16.88 6.31 -19.28
CA PHE A 77 16.48 7.35 -18.34
C PHE A 77 16.89 6.96 -16.90
N PRO A 78 18.17 7.13 -16.52
CA PRO A 78 18.68 6.71 -15.20
C PRO A 78 17.90 7.30 -14.01
N GLY A 79 17.26 8.45 -14.19
CA GLY A 79 16.38 9.05 -13.18
C GLY A 79 15.23 8.16 -12.72
N ILE A 80 14.84 7.14 -13.51
CA ILE A 80 13.76 6.19 -13.16
C ILE A 80 14.12 5.40 -11.90
N THR A 81 15.37 4.99 -11.74
CA THR A 81 15.88 4.30 -10.53
C THR A 81 16.47 5.29 -9.54
N ARG A 82 17.34 6.18 -9.97
CA ARG A 82 18.05 7.17 -9.14
C ARG A 82 17.12 8.01 -8.26
N TRP A 83 15.96 8.40 -8.79
CA TRP A 83 14.94 9.20 -8.09
C TRP A 83 13.70 8.39 -7.71
N GLY A 84 13.74 7.07 -7.82
CA GLY A 84 12.61 6.22 -7.47
C GLY A 84 11.36 6.45 -8.33
N LEU A 85 11.49 7.02 -9.54
CA LEU A 85 10.33 7.39 -10.39
C LEU A 85 9.52 6.18 -10.83
N SER A 86 10.11 4.97 -10.94
CA SER A 86 9.35 3.74 -11.18
C SER A 86 8.30 3.50 -10.09
N GLY A 87 8.68 3.72 -8.82
CA GLY A 87 7.77 3.66 -7.68
C GLY A 87 6.71 4.76 -7.73
N VAL A 88 7.08 5.99 -8.09
CA VAL A 88 6.15 7.11 -8.26
C VAL A 88 5.09 6.80 -9.32
N VAL A 89 5.48 6.30 -10.49
CA VAL A 89 4.53 5.92 -11.55
C VAL A 89 3.59 4.80 -11.07
N MET A 90 4.15 3.77 -10.45
CA MET A 90 3.37 2.67 -9.89
C MET A 90 2.33 3.20 -8.87
N THR A 91 2.75 4.00 -7.88
CA THR A 91 1.83 4.51 -6.85
C THR A 91 0.78 5.45 -7.43
N ALA A 92 1.14 6.31 -8.40
CA ALA A 92 0.20 7.22 -9.04
C ALA A 92 -0.92 6.48 -9.78
N LEU A 93 -0.58 5.43 -10.53
CA LEU A 93 -1.57 4.62 -11.26
C LEU A 93 -2.51 3.87 -10.30
N PHE A 94 -1.98 3.24 -9.27
CA PHE A 94 -2.80 2.47 -8.34
C PHE A 94 -3.61 3.34 -7.40
N MET A 95 -3.11 4.48 -6.93
CA MET A 95 -3.90 5.40 -6.14
C MET A 95 -5.03 6.04 -6.97
N ALA A 96 -4.76 6.40 -8.23
CA ALA A 96 -5.81 6.83 -9.16
C ALA A 96 -6.85 5.72 -9.40
N GLY A 97 -6.41 4.46 -9.42
CA GLY A 97 -7.29 3.30 -9.41
C GLY A 97 -8.19 3.26 -8.16
N ALA A 98 -7.63 3.47 -6.96
CA ALA A 98 -8.41 3.53 -5.72
C ALA A 98 -9.45 4.65 -5.74
N VAL A 99 -9.07 5.85 -6.20
CA VAL A 99 -9.98 7.00 -6.40
C VAL A 99 -11.12 6.62 -7.36
N THR A 100 -10.80 5.94 -8.46
CA THR A 100 -11.80 5.47 -9.43
C THR A 100 -12.74 4.41 -8.83
N MET A 101 -12.26 3.57 -7.90
CA MET A 101 -13.12 2.62 -7.20
C MET A 101 -14.10 3.34 -6.27
N VAL A 102 -13.66 4.36 -5.52
CA VAL A 102 -14.54 5.20 -4.67
C VAL A 102 -15.60 5.90 -5.52
N TRP A 103 -15.21 6.52 -6.65
CA TRP A 103 -16.15 7.06 -7.63
C TRP A 103 -17.18 6.02 -8.07
N GLY A 104 -16.68 4.82 -8.44
CA GLY A 104 -17.52 3.72 -8.90
C GLY A 104 -18.53 3.26 -7.85
N ILE A 105 -18.18 3.24 -6.57
CA ILE A 105 -19.10 2.93 -5.46
C ILE A 105 -20.24 3.94 -5.41
N GLY A 106 -19.95 5.24 -5.52
CA GLY A 106 -20.98 6.29 -5.56
C GLY A 106 -21.95 6.10 -6.73
N VAL A 107 -21.42 5.82 -7.92
CA VAL A 107 -22.23 5.54 -9.13
C VAL A 107 -23.05 4.26 -8.97
N ASP A 108 -22.45 3.17 -8.48
CA ASP A 108 -23.14 1.88 -8.28
C ASP A 108 -24.28 2.00 -7.25
N ARG A 109 -24.21 2.95 -6.31
CA ARG A 109 -25.27 3.26 -5.34
C ARG A 109 -26.31 4.25 -5.87
N GLY A 110 -26.09 4.86 -7.05
CA GLY A 110 -26.97 5.90 -7.59
C GLY A 110 -26.94 7.20 -6.78
N ALA A 111 -25.82 7.52 -6.15
CA ALA A 111 -25.63 8.77 -5.45
C ALA A 111 -25.70 9.97 -6.43
N PRO A 112 -26.16 11.15 -6.00
CA PRO A 112 -26.17 12.34 -6.84
C PRO A 112 -24.75 12.65 -7.37
N HIS A 113 -24.67 13.06 -8.64
CA HIS A 113 -23.39 13.27 -9.32
C HIS A 113 -22.47 14.25 -8.56
N TRP A 114 -23.03 15.36 -8.07
CA TRP A 114 -22.27 16.34 -7.28
C TRP A 114 -21.63 15.74 -6.02
N LEU A 115 -22.34 14.82 -5.34
CA LEU A 115 -21.84 14.14 -4.14
C LEU A 115 -20.75 13.14 -4.50
N CYS A 116 -20.91 12.39 -5.62
CA CYS A 116 -19.84 11.51 -6.12
C CYS A 116 -18.57 12.32 -6.42
N VAL A 117 -18.70 13.45 -7.13
CA VAL A 117 -17.57 14.33 -7.45
C VAL A 117 -16.91 14.84 -6.16
N LEU A 118 -17.70 15.37 -5.24
CA LEU A 118 -17.18 15.98 -4.02
C LEU A 118 -16.46 14.97 -3.14
N ILE A 119 -17.08 13.83 -2.82
CA ILE A 119 -16.47 12.81 -1.95
C ILE A 119 -15.23 12.22 -2.61
N THR A 120 -15.28 11.96 -3.92
CA THR A 120 -14.12 11.48 -4.66
C THR A 120 -12.99 12.51 -4.68
N ALA A 121 -13.31 13.79 -4.85
CA ALA A 121 -12.33 14.87 -4.82
C ALA A 121 -11.70 15.02 -3.42
N VAL A 122 -12.51 14.98 -2.35
CA VAL A 122 -11.99 15.03 -0.97
C VAL A 122 -11.08 13.84 -0.69
N PHE A 123 -11.45 12.64 -1.13
CA PHE A 123 -10.59 11.46 -1.02
C PHE A 123 -9.28 11.65 -1.81
N ALA A 124 -9.37 12.06 -3.07
CA ALA A 124 -8.21 12.24 -3.96
C ALA A 124 -7.24 13.34 -3.49
N LEU A 125 -7.77 14.41 -2.90
CA LEU A 125 -7.02 15.58 -2.43
C LEU A 125 -6.60 15.48 -0.95
N ASN A 126 -6.96 14.39 -0.25
CA ASN A 126 -6.49 14.19 1.11
C ASN A 126 -4.96 14.18 1.15
N PRO A 127 -4.29 14.97 2.02
CA PRO A 127 -2.84 15.11 2.01
C PRO A 127 -2.07 13.79 2.11
N MET A 128 -2.55 12.82 2.91
CA MET A 128 -1.96 11.48 3.00
C MET A 128 -2.15 10.70 1.69
N VAL A 129 -3.31 10.81 1.05
CA VAL A 129 -3.58 10.14 -0.24
C VAL A 129 -2.72 10.73 -1.34
N VAL A 130 -2.53 12.05 -1.35
CA VAL A 130 -1.63 12.74 -2.30
C VAL A 130 -0.19 12.29 -2.09
N PHE A 131 0.29 12.29 -0.85
CA PHE A 131 1.66 11.91 -0.53
C PHE A 131 1.93 10.44 -0.87
N TYR A 132 1.09 9.51 -0.39
CA TYR A 132 1.27 8.07 -0.68
C TYR A 132 0.87 7.67 -2.10
N GLY A 133 0.18 8.53 -2.81
CA GLY A 133 -0.05 8.40 -4.25
C GLY A 133 1.16 8.73 -5.12
N GLY A 134 2.20 9.40 -4.55
CA GLY A 134 3.37 9.87 -5.31
C GLY A 134 4.74 9.49 -4.74
N ASN A 135 4.82 8.67 -3.67
CA ASN A 135 6.09 8.43 -2.97
C ASN A 135 6.72 7.02 -3.17
N GLY A 136 6.12 6.18 -4.03
CA GLY A 136 6.66 4.85 -4.35
C GLY A 136 6.38 3.76 -3.30
N MET A 137 5.59 4.04 -2.26
CA MET A 137 5.28 3.11 -1.18
C MET A 137 4.17 2.12 -1.54
N SER A 138 3.99 1.08 -0.72
CA SER A 138 3.01 0.00 -0.97
C SER A 138 1.55 0.38 -0.70
N GLU A 139 1.31 1.47 0.03
CA GLU A 139 -0.01 1.92 0.47
C GLU A 139 -0.98 2.16 -0.68
N ALA A 140 -0.51 2.77 -1.78
CA ALA A 140 -1.35 3.04 -2.95
C ALA A 140 -1.92 1.77 -3.58
N LEU A 141 -1.07 0.77 -3.80
CA LEU A 141 -1.47 -0.51 -4.38
C LEU A 141 -2.39 -1.29 -3.42
N PHE A 142 -2.07 -1.27 -2.13
CA PHE A 142 -2.89 -1.90 -1.10
C PHE A 142 -4.30 -1.26 -1.01
N LEU A 143 -4.38 0.07 -0.97
CA LEU A 143 -5.66 0.79 -0.96
C LEU A 143 -6.49 0.52 -2.22
N PHE A 144 -5.85 0.43 -3.39
CA PHE A 144 -6.53 0.04 -4.63
C PHE A 144 -7.17 -1.34 -4.50
N CYS A 145 -6.41 -2.33 -4.03
CA CYS A 145 -6.90 -3.70 -3.84
C CYS A 145 -8.07 -3.75 -2.85
N CYS A 146 -7.95 -3.05 -1.71
CA CYS A 146 -9.02 -2.97 -0.71
C CYS A 146 -10.28 -2.27 -1.24
N CYS A 147 -10.14 -1.11 -1.91
CA CYS A 147 -11.27 -0.39 -2.50
C CYS A 147 -11.95 -1.21 -3.62
N TRP A 148 -11.16 -1.93 -4.42
CA TRP A 148 -11.69 -2.83 -5.45
C TRP A 148 -12.47 -3.98 -4.82
N ALA A 149 -11.93 -4.64 -3.79
CA ALA A 149 -12.61 -5.71 -3.06
C ALA A 149 -13.93 -5.20 -2.41
N VAL A 150 -13.88 -4.04 -1.74
CA VAL A 150 -15.05 -3.41 -1.14
C VAL A 150 -16.14 -3.13 -2.18
N ARG A 151 -15.79 -2.52 -3.32
CA ARG A 151 -16.75 -2.25 -4.40
C ARG A 151 -17.39 -3.54 -4.91
N ARG A 152 -16.60 -4.59 -5.14
CA ARG A 152 -17.11 -5.88 -5.63
C ARG A 152 -18.01 -6.56 -4.61
N LEU A 153 -17.62 -6.58 -3.34
CA LEU A 153 -18.45 -7.16 -2.28
C LEU A 153 -19.74 -6.36 -2.04
N MET A 154 -19.72 -5.02 -2.11
CA MET A 154 -20.93 -4.22 -2.03
C MET A 154 -21.90 -4.57 -3.18
N ARG A 155 -21.38 -4.79 -4.40
CA ARG A 155 -22.18 -5.26 -5.53
C ARG A 155 -22.71 -6.67 -5.31
N TRP A 156 -21.86 -7.59 -4.84
CA TRP A 156 -22.26 -8.96 -4.51
C TRP A 156 -23.36 -9.01 -3.44
N VAL A 157 -23.25 -8.21 -2.38
CA VAL A 157 -24.29 -8.12 -1.34
C VAL A 157 -25.66 -7.78 -1.93
N ARG A 158 -25.70 -7.01 -3.03
CA ARG A 158 -26.92 -6.61 -3.71
C ARG A 158 -27.39 -7.61 -4.76
N THR A 159 -26.48 -8.12 -5.60
CA THR A 159 -26.81 -8.85 -6.83
C THR A 159 -26.66 -10.36 -6.73
N ASP A 160 -25.94 -10.85 -5.71
CA ASP A 160 -25.53 -12.24 -5.54
C ASP A 160 -24.67 -12.77 -6.72
N GLY A 161 -23.98 -11.85 -7.41
CA GLY A 161 -23.19 -12.17 -8.61
C GLY A 161 -21.88 -12.87 -8.28
N VAL A 162 -21.70 -14.11 -8.70
CA VAL A 162 -20.48 -14.92 -8.48
C VAL A 162 -19.22 -14.22 -9.00
N HIS A 163 -19.31 -13.53 -10.15
CA HIS A 163 -18.17 -12.79 -10.71
C HIS A 163 -17.69 -11.66 -9.79
N ASP A 164 -18.59 -10.99 -9.07
CA ASP A 164 -18.20 -9.95 -8.12
C ASP A 164 -17.50 -10.58 -6.90
N LEU A 165 -17.92 -11.77 -6.48
CA LEU A 165 -17.31 -12.51 -5.38
C LEU A 165 -15.89 -12.96 -5.73
N VAL A 166 -15.71 -13.59 -6.90
CA VAL A 166 -14.37 -14.02 -7.38
C VAL A 166 -13.44 -12.83 -7.60
N ALA A 167 -13.96 -11.72 -8.19
CA ALA A 167 -13.17 -10.51 -8.39
C ALA A 167 -12.74 -9.87 -7.07
N ALA A 168 -13.56 -9.94 -6.01
CA ALA A 168 -13.17 -9.50 -4.67
C ALA A 168 -12.07 -10.39 -4.08
N GLY A 169 -12.15 -11.71 -4.26
CA GLY A 169 -11.12 -12.66 -3.86
C GLY A 169 -9.77 -12.40 -4.57
N ILE A 170 -9.80 -12.15 -5.88
CA ILE A 170 -8.60 -11.77 -6.66
C ILE A 170 -8.01 -10.45 -6.11
N ALA A 171 -8.85 -9.44 -5.87
CA ALA A 171 -8.38 -8.17 -5.31
C ALA A 171 -7.70 -8.35 -3.94
N LEU A 172 -8.27 -9.18 -3.05
CA LEU A 172 -7.68 -9.47 -1.74
C LEU A 172 -6.40 -10.32 -1.85
N GLY A 173 -6.33 -11.26 -2.79
CA GLY A 173 -5.13 -12.05 -3.08
C GLY A 173 -3.98 -11.17 -3.60
N LEU A 174 -4.26 -10.24 -4.52
CA LEU A 174 -3.30 -9.23 -4.96
C LEU A 174 -2.93 -8.28 -3.81
N GLY A 175 -3.89 -7.93 -2.94
CA GLY A 175 -3.64 -7.18 -1.71
C GLY A 175 -2.61 -7.88 -0.82
N TYR A 176 -2.73 -9.21 -0.63
CA TYR A 176 -1.74 -10.00 0.11
C TYR A 176 -0.34 -9.97 -0.53
N LEU A 177 -0.27 -10.09 -1.86
CA LEU A 177 1.01 -9.96 -2.57
C LEU A 177 1.59 -8.53 -2.54
N THR A 178 0.82 -7.55 -2.06
CA THR A 178 1.27 -6.17 -1.81
C THR A 178 1.73 -5.97 -0.36
N ARG A 179 0.95 -6.50 0.59
CA ARG A 179 1.18 -6.40 2.04
C ARG A 179 0.53 -7.59 2.73
N TYR A 180 1.24 -8.28 3.61
CA TYR A 180 0.72 -9.44 4.33
C TYR A 180 -0.41 -9.09 5.32
N ASP A 181 -0.53 -7.84 5.78
CA ASP A 181 -1.65 -7.35 6.59
C ASP A 181 -3.01 -7.39 5.84
N ALA A 182 -3.02 -7.56 4.51
CA ALA A 182 -4.23 -7.84 3.73
C ALA A 182 -4.95 -9.16 4.11
N LEU A 183 -4.31 -10.04 4.86
CA LEU A 183 -4.99 -11.22 5.41
C LEU A 183 -6.12 -10.83 6.37
N ALA A 184 -5.98 -9.73 7.13
CA ALA A 184 -7.02 -9.26 8.04
C ALA A 184 -8.33 -8.89 7.31
N PRO A 185 -8.35 -8.01 6.29
CA PRO A 185 -9.56 -7.75 5.51
C PRO A 185 -10.03 -8.96 4.70
N ALA A 186 -9.16 -9.89 4.29
CA ALA A 186 -9.55 -11.13 3.62
C ALA A 186 -10.34 -12.06 4.55
N MET A 187 -9.90 -12.23 5.78
CA MET A 187 -10.62 -13.00 6.80
C MET A 187 -11.95 -12.34 7.14
N ALA A 188 -11.99 -11.03 7.34
CA ALA A 188 -13.22 -10.29 7.59
C ALA A 188 -14.22 -10.42 6.44
N ALA A 189 -13.75 -10.35 5.19
CA ALA A 189 -14.55 -10.60 4.00
C ALA A 189 -15.10 -12.04 3.96
N GLY A 190 -14.28 -13.03 4.32
CA GLY A 190 -14.70 -14.44 4.42
C GLY A 190 -15.84 -14.62 5.43
N VAL A 191 -15.69 -14.06 6.63
CA VAL A 191 -16.74 -14.09 7.69
C VAL A 191 -18.01 -13.39 7.22
N LEU A 192 -17.89 -12.22 6.57
CA LEU A 192 -19.02 -11.48 6.01
C LEU A 192 -19.75 -12.30 4.96
N VAL A 193 -19.03 -12.85 4.00
CA VAL A 193 -19.61 -13.63 2.88
C VAL A 193 -20.29 -14.88 3.42
N PHE A 194 -19.63 -15.65 4.30
CA PHE A 194 -20.24 -16.83 4.92
C PHE A 194 -21.54 -16.46 5.65
N GLY A 195 -21.49 -15.43 6.51
CA GLY A 195 -22.66 -15.02 7.31
C GLY A 195 -23.82 -14.53 6.45
N PHE A 196 -23.55 -13.78 5.38
CA PHE A 196 -24.61 -13.29 4.48
C PHE A 196 -25.19 -14.40 3.62
N SER A 197 -24.37 -15.29 3.07
CA SER A 197 -24.82 -16.44 2.31
C SER A 197 -25.67 -17.40 3.16
N TYR A 198 -25.21 -17.70 4.38
CA TYR A 198 -25.95 -18.55 5.30
C TYR A 198 -27.33 -17.99 5.65
N ARG A 199 -27.44 -16.67 5.88
CA ARG A 199 -28.72 -16.00 6.20
C ARG A 199 -29.64 -15.81 4.98
N ARG A 200 -29.08 -15.74 3.76
CA ARG A 200 -29.82 -15.49 2.53
C ARG A 200 -30.50 -16.76 2.00
N ARG A 201 -29.84 -17.90 2.16
CA ARG A 201 -30.31 -19.18 1.63
C ARG A 201 -31.31 -19.84 2.59
N THR A 202 -32.37 -20.42 2.04
CA THR A 202 -33.39 -21.19 2.82
C THR A 202 -33.07 -22.68 2.84
N THR A 203 -32.52 -23.21 1.74
CA THR A 203 -32.12 -24.62 1.59
C THR A 203 -30.60 -24.71 1.44
N GLN A 204 -29.99 -25.81 1.89
CA GLN A 204 -28.55 -26.07 1.83
C GLN A 204 -27.66 -24.89 2.32
N ARG A 205 -28.11 -24.23 3.40
CA ARG A 205 -27.51 -22.98 3.92
C ARG A 205 -26.00 -23.10 4.12
N THR A 206 -25.56 -24.18 4.77
CA THR A 206 -24.14 -24.40 5.08
C THR A 206 -23.33 -24.66 3.82
N ALA A 207 -23.79 -25.58 2.95
CA ALA A 207 -23.08 -25.94 1.72
C ALA A 207 -22.92 -24.72 0.79
N GLY A 208 -23.98 -23.93 0.62
CA GLY A 208 -23.92 -22.71 -0.18
C GLY A 208 -23.05 -21.62 0.44
N ALA A 209 -23.06 -21.45 1.77
CA ALA A 209 -22.19 -20.50 2.45
C ALA A 209 -20.72 -20.89 2.36
N VAL A 210 -20.41 -22.18 2.50
CA VAL A 210 -19.05 -22.73 2.30
C VAL A 210 -18.58 -22.52 0.87
N MET A 211 -19.44 -22.72 -0.13
CA MET A 211 -19.10 -22.51 -1.54
C MET A 211 -18.75 -21.04 -1.81
N ASP A 212 -19.58 -20.11 -1.37
CA ASP A 212 -19.34 -18.67 -1.57
C ASP A 212 -18.08 -18.21 -0.83
N PHE A 213 -17.86 -18.72 0.40
CA PHE A 213 -16.62 -18.52 1.15
C PHE A 213 -15.40 -19.06 0.38
N ALA A 214 -15.48 -20.29 -0.14
CA ALA A 214 -14.39 -20.91 -0.90
C ALA A 214 -14.06 -20.11 -2.18
N LEU A 215 -15.08 -19.65 -2.91
CA LEU A 215 -14.90 -18.81 -4.10
C LEU A 215 -14.19 -17.49 -3.81
N LEU A 216 -14.46 -16.88 -2.66
CA LEU A 216 -13.77 -15.67 -2.23
C LEU A 216 -12.33 -15.94 -1.78
N ILE A 217 -12.13 -16.98 -0.96
CA ILE A 217 -10.85 -17.23 -0.27
C ILE A 217 -9.86 -17.98 -1.17
N ALA A 218 -10.31 -18.75 -2.15
CA ALA A 218 -9.41 -19.53 -3.01
C ALA A 218 -8.32 -18.68 -3.71
N PRO A 219 -8.60 -17.49 -4.31
CA PRO A 219 -7.54 -16.64 -4.86
C PRO A 219 -6.56 -16.13 -3.79
N VAL A 220 -7.01 -15.84 -2.57
CA VAL A 220 -6.16 -15.40 -1.46
C VAL A 220 -5.26 -16.55 -1.00
N ALA A 221 -5.83 -17.75 -0.81
CA ALA A 221 -5.10 -18.94 -0.43
C ALA A 221 -4.07 -19.34 -1.51
N LEU A 222 -4.43 -19.23 -2.78
CA LEU A 222 -3.51 -19.46 -3.88
C LEU A 222 -2.33 -18.50 -3.84
N ALA A 223 -2.59 -17.20 -3.69
CA ALA A 223 -1.54 -16.18 -3.57
C ALA A 223 -0.61 -16.45 -2.37
N PHE A 224 -1.19 -16.82 -1.22
CA PHE A 224 -0.43 -17.18 -0.01
C PHE A 224 0.44 -18.41 -0.23
N VAL A 225 -0.13 -19.50 -0.75
CA VAL A 225 0.59 -20.78 -0.95
C VAL A 225 1.67 -20.61 -2.01
N VAL A 226 1.38 -19.96 -3.14
CA VAL A 226 2.37 -19.73 -4.20
C VAL A 226 3.54 -18.90 -3.67
N TRP A 227 3.28 -17.83 -2.92
CA TRP A 227 4.35 -17.01 -2.35
C TRP A 227 5.20 -17.77 -1.32
N ALA A 228 4.56 -18.49 -0.39
CA ALA A 228 5.26 -19.30 0.60
C ALA A 228 6.07 -20.44 -0.05
N ALA A 229 5.52 -21.13 -1.06
CA ALA A 229 6.21 -22.17 -1.81
C ALA A 229 7.41 -21.62 -2.60
N THR A 230 7.26 -20.46 -3.25
CA THR A 230 8.36 -19.80 -3.98
C THR A 230 9.49 -19.39 -3.02
N SER A 231 9.14 -18.81 -1.85
CA SER A 231 10.11 -18.51 -0.80
C SER A 231 10.86 -19.77 -0.35
N TRP A 232 10.12 -20.85 -0.06
CA TRP A 232 10.70 -22.12 0.38
C TRP A 232 11.62 -22.75 -0.67
N LEU A 233 11.20 -22.78 -1.93
CA LEU A 233 11.98 -23.38 -3.03
C LEU A 233 13.31 -22.63 -3.27
N ILE A 234 13.32 -21.30 -3.09
CA ILE A 234 14.50 -20.48 -3.39
C ILE A 234 15.40 -20.31 -2.17
N THR A 235 14.82 -20.09 -0.99
CA THR A 235 15.60 -19.75 0.21
C THR A 235 15.67 -20.85 1.25
N GLY A 236 14.91 -21.95 1.07
CA GLY A 236 14.75 -23.01 2.06
C GLY A 236 13.79 -22.64 3.23
N GLN A 237 13.20 -21.44 3.22
CA GLN A 237 12.33 -20.92 4.29
C GLN A 237 11.02 -20.38 3.71
N ALA A 238 9.89 -20.97 4.11
CA ALA A 238 8.56 -20.59 3.57
C ALA A 238 8.11 -19.16 3.99
N PHE A 239 8.65 -18.64 5.11
CA PHE A 239 8.23 -17.37 5.72
C PHE A 239 9.41 -16.47 6.02
N GLN A 240 10.29 -16.27 5.03
CA GLN A 240 11.49 -15.45 5.17
C GLN A 240 11.18 -14.00 5.59
N GLN A 241 10.01 -13.47 5.26
CA GLN A 241 9.58 -12.15 5.71
C GLN A 241 9.53 -11.99 7.23
N PHE A 242 9.35 -13.09 7.99
CA PHE A 242 9.31 -13.06 9.46
C PHE A 242 10.62 -13.51 10.11
N THR A 243 11.41 -14.32 9.41
CA THR A 243 12.62 -14.95 9.96
C THR A 243 13.92 -14.31 9.48
N SER A 244 13.86 -13.49 8.41
CA SER A 244 15.02 -12.82 7.84
C SER A 244 15.60 -11.77 8.77
N GLN A 245 16.92 -11.70 8.83
CA GLN A 245 17.67 -10.61 9.48
C GLN A 245 17.40 -9.21 8.87
N TYR A 246 16.85 -9.17 7.65
CA TYR A 246 16.44 -7.95 6.96
C TYR A 246 14.95 -7.64 7.16
N GLY A 247 14.21 -8.51 7.86
CA GLY A 247 12.76 -8.38 8.08
C GLY A 247 12.40 -7.37 9.16
N ASN A 248 11.11 -6.99 9.19
CA ASN A 248 10.59 -6.01 10.15
C ASN A 248 10.87 -6.38 11.61
N SER A 249 10.80 -7.66 11.97
CA SER A 249 11.08 -8.13 13.35
C SER A 249 12.53 -7.85 13.76
N ALA A 250 13.48 -8.07 12.86
CA ALA A 250 14.89 -7.77 13.12
C ALA A 250 15.13 -6.24 13.21
N ILE A 251 14.51 -5.47 12.31
CA ILE A 251 14.61 -4.00 12.33
C ILE A 251 14.03 -3.44 13.63
N LEU A 252 12.89 -3.97 14.09
CA LEU A 252 12.23 -3.55 15.32
C LEU A 252 13.14 -3.79 16.54
N GLN A 253 13.73 -4.99 16.64
CA GLN A 253 14.66 -5.34 17.72
C GLN A 253 15.94 -4.49 17.71
N GLN A 254 16.47 -4.17 16.53
CA GLN A 254 17.73 -3.43 16.37
C GLN A 254 17.57 -1.92 16.56
N SER A 255 16.40 -1.38 16.23
CA SER A 255 16.15 0.08 16.32
C SER A 255 15.68 0.53 17.70
N GLY A 256 15.21 -0.37 18.55
CA GLY A 256 14.54 -0.03 19.81
C GLY A 256 13.27 0.81 19.65
N ALA A 257 12.80 0.97 18.43
CA ALA A 257 11.76 1.93 18.03
C ALA A 257 10.37 1.31 17.89
N GLY A 258 10.02 0.32 18.65
CA GLY A 258 8.74 -0.35 18.39
C GLY A 258 7.95 -0.78 19.60
N GLU A 259 8.57 -0.82 20.76
CA GLU A 259 7.85 -1.19 21.97
C GLU A 259 7.22 0.07 22.58
N PRO A 260 5.88 0.17 22.60
CA PRO A 260 5.23 1.20 23.39
C PRO A 260 5.53 0.93 24.87
N ASP A 261 5.85 1.97 25.64
CA ASP A 261 6.12 1.84 27.08
C ASP A 261 4.92 1.21 27.80
N HIS A 262 3.71 1.48 27.32
CA HIS A 262 2.47 0.89 27.85
C HIS A 262 1.44 0.61 26.73
N PRO A 263 0.66 -0.51 26.82
CA PRO A 263 -0.41 -0.82 25.86
C PRO A 263 -1.47 0.29 25.71
N LEU A 264 -1.68 1.08 26.76
CA LEU A 264 -2.63 2.20 26.74
C LEU A 264 -2.15 3.33 25.84
N GLU A 265 -0.86 3.64 25.86
CA GLU A 265 -0.25 4.67 24.98
C GLU A 265 -0.34 4.26 23.51
N ALA A 266 -0.10 2.98 23.23
CA ALA A 266 -0.28 2.44 21.89
C ALA A 266 -1.73 2.55 21.40
N ALA A 267 -2.70 2.28 22.28
CA ALA A 267 -4.11 2.44 21.96
C ALA A 267 -4.48 3.92 21.73
N GLN A 268 -3.96 4.83 22.56
CA GLN A 268 -4.15 6.28 22.43
C GLN A 268 -3.55 6.80 21.13
N TYR A 269 -2.32 6.37 20.78
CA TYR A 269 -1.70 6.69 19.50
C TYR A 269 -2.58 6.23 18.32
N SER A 270 -3.05 4.98 18.37
CA SER A 270 -3.88 4.40 17.31
C SER A 270 -5.18 5.17 17.10
N ILE A 271 -5.86 5.55 18.20
CA ILE A 271 -7.07 6.38 18.16
C ILE A 271 -6.72 7.77 17.59
N GLY A 272 -5.64 8.39 18.09
CA GLY A 272 -5.17 9.69 17.63
C GLY A 272 -4.86 9.69 16.12
N ALA A 273 -4.17 8.66 15.62
CA ALA A 273 -3.86 8.48 14.21
C ALA A 273 -5.14 8.37 13.36
N MET A 274 -6.12 7.57 13.81
CA MET A 274 -7.41 7.48 13.12
C MET A 274 -8.16 8.80 13.13
N LEU A 275 -8.12 9.58 14.22
CA LEU A 275 -8.77 10.89 14.30
C LEU A 275 -8.10 11.95 13.42
N ILE A 276 -6.78 11.92 13.29
CA ILE A 276 -6.03 12.79 12.37
C ILE A 276 -6.42 12.51 10.91
N LEU A 277 -6.52 11.24 10.54
CA LEU A 277 -6.79 10.81 9.17
C LEU A 277 -8.27 10.89 8.81
N ALA A 278 -9.14 10.70 9.78
CA ALA A 278 -10.59 10.61 9.59
C ALA A 278 -11.35 11.20 10.79
N PRO A 279 -11.27 12.52 11.05
CA PRO A 279 -11.82 13.14 12.26
C PRO A 279 -13.33 12.98 12.40
N ILE A 280 -14.05 12.80 11.31
CA ILE A 280 -15.51 12.60 11.33
C ILE A 280 -15.91 11.13 11.50
N LEU A 281 -14.99 10.18 11.45
CA LEU A 281 -15.29 8.74 11.50
C LEU A 281 -16.08 8.33 12.77
N PRO A 282 -15.74 8.83 13.98
CA PRO A 282 -16.50 8.51 15.20
C PRO A 282 -17.97 8.91 15.16
N LEU A 283 -18.31 9.98 14.43
CA LEU A 283 -19.68 10.40 14.22
C LEU A 283 -20.33 9.64 13.06
N LEU A 284 -19.60 9.47 11.97
CA LEU A 284 -20.10 8.91 10.72
C LEU A 284 -20.41 7.41 10.86
N LEU A 285 -19.57 6.67 11.57
CA LEU A 285 -19.70 5.22 11.75
C LEU A 285 -21.02 4.82 12.43
N PRO A 286 -21.38 5.34 13.62
CA PRO A 286 -22.65 5.01 14.26
C PRO A 286 -23.87 5.50 13.46
N VAL A 287 -23.78 6.67 12.81
CA VAL A 287 -24.86 7.18 11.95
C VAL A 287 -25.08 6.27 10.74
N ALA A 288 -24.01 5.87 10.04
CA ALA A 288 -24.09 4.96 8.92
C ALA A 288 -24.65 3.58 9.34
N ALA A 289 -24.20 3.06 10.48
CA ALA A 289 -24.68 1.80 11.04
C ALA A 289 -26.19 1.87 11.41
N ALA A 290 -26.62 2.95 12.09
CA ALA A 290 -28.00 3.16 12.45
C ALA A 290 -28.92 3.27 11.21
N LEU A 291 -28.47 4.02 10.19
CA LEU A 291 -29.19 4.14 8.92
C LEU A 291 -29.23 2.81 8.16
N ALA A 292 -28.15 2.04 8.17
CA ALA A 292 -28.09 0.72 7.56
C ALA A 292 -29.13 -0.24 8.18
N VAL A 293 -29.21 -0.28 9.51
CA VAL A 293 -30.20 -1.08 10.23
C VAL A 293 -31.62 -0.60 9.92
N ARG A 294 -31.88 0.71 10.02
CA ARG A 294 -33.23 1.31 9.75
C ARG A 294 -33.68 1.06 8.32
N ARG A 295 -32.78 1.16 7.34
CA ARG A 295 -33.08 0.98 5.91
C ARG A 295 -32.99 -0.48 5.47
N ARG A 296 -32.53 -1.38 6.34
CA ARG A 296 -32.20 -2.77 6.02
C ARG A 296 -31.18 -2.87 4.88
N ASP A 297 -30.28 -1.85 4.76
CA ASP A 297 -29.19 -1.81 3.80
C ASP A 297 -27.98 -2.53 4.38
N ARG A 298 -27.56 -3.61 3.74
CA ARG A 298 -26.43 -4.44 4.19
C ARG A 298 -25.09 -4.00 3.62
N GLN A 299 -25.07 -3.13 2.62
CA GLN A 299 -23.83 -2.72 1.94
C GLN A 299 -22.84 -1.98 2.85
N PRO A 300 -23.25 -1.11 3.80
CA PRO A 300 -22.32 -0.42 4.70
C PRO A 300 -21.49 -1.36 5.59
N ALA A 301 -21.95 -2.59 5.84
CA ALA A 301 -21.19 -3.58 6.60
C ALA A 301 -19.90 -3.98 5.90
N VAL A 302 -19.85 -3.90 4.56
CA VAL A 302 -18.66 -4.29 3.77
C VAL A 302 -17.46 -3.39 4.08
N PRO A 303 -17.50 -2.06 3.86
CA PRO A 303 -16.36 -1.20 4.16
C PRO A 303 -16.04 -1.18 5.66
N ILE A 304 -17.05 -1.25 6.56
CA ILE A 304 -16.85 -1.29 8.00
C ILE A 304 -16.01 -2.51 8.39
N LEU A 305 -16.34 -3.70 7.89
CA LEU A 305 -15.63 -4.92 8.26
C LEU A 305 -14.25 -5.00 7.60
N LEU A 306 -14.12 -4.67 6.31
CA LEU A 306 -12.84 -4.82 5.63
C LEU A 306 -11.82 -3.78 6.12
N PHE A 307 -12.13 -2.49 6.04
CA PHE A 307 -11.20 -1.45 6.53
C PHE A 307 -11.09 -1.46 8.05
N GLY A 308 -12.18 -1.78 8.76
CA GLY A 308 -12.15 -1.96 10.21
C GLY A 308 -11.20 -3.09 10.64
N ALA A 309 -11.13 -4.19 9.88
CA ALA A 309 -10.18 -5.26 10.14
C ALA A 309 -8.73 -4.82 9.94
N VAL A 310 -8.45 -3.98 8.92
CA VAL A 310 -7.11 -3.39 8.73
C VAL A 310 -6.75 -2.52 9.93
N LEU A 311 -7.64 -1.61 10.35
CA LEU A 311 -7.40 -0.71 11.47
C LEU A 311 -7.23 -1.47 12.80
N ALA A 312 -8.08 -2.47 13.03
CA ALA A 312 -8.00 -3.33 14.22
C ALA A 312 -6.70 -4.15 14.24
N PHE A 313 -6.28 -4.69 13.10
CA PHE A 313 -5.02 -5.43 12.98
C PHE A 313 -3.83 -4.52 13.29
N GLN A 314 -3.76 -3.33 12.72
CA GLN A 314 -2.68 -2.37 12.98
C GLN A 314 -2.65 -1.93 14.45
N THR A 315 -3.82 -1.66 15.04
CA THR A 315 -3.91 -1.34 16.47
C THR A 315 -3.42 -2.49 17.34
N LEU A 316 -3.86 -3.73 17.05
CA LEU A 316 -3.46 -4.91 17.79
C LEU A 316 -1.96 -5.15 17.72
N THR A 317 -1.38 -5.12 16.52
CA THR A 317 0.05 -5.35 16.31
C THR A 317 0.91 -4.27 16.96
N TYR A 318 0.45 -3.02 17.00
CA TYR A 318 1.15 -1.96 17.70
C TYR A 318 1.04 -2.10 19.23
N VAL A 319 -0.14 -2.40 19.76
CA VAL A 319 -0.35 -2.67 21.21
C VAL A 319 0.48 -3.86 21.70
N THR A 320 0.72 -4.85 20.83
CA THR A 320 1.57 -6.02 21.16
C THR A 320 3.06 -5.82 20.85
N GLY A 321 3.50 -4.60 20.48
CA GLY A 321 4.90 -4.32 20.19
C GLY A 321 5.43 -5.02 18.93
N SER A 322 4.54 -5.43 18.01
CA SER A 322 4.91 -6.19 16.81
C SER A 322 5.05 -5.31 15.56
N THR A 323 4.84 -3.99 15.66
CA THR A 323 4.94 -3.04 14.55
C THR A 323 5.32 -1.64 15.04
N PHE A 324 5.61 -0.75 14.11
CA PHE A 324 6.00 0.64 14.37
C PHE A 324 4.81 1.59 14.53
N ALA A 325 5.02 2.72 15.23
CA ALA A 325 4.09 3.83 15.33
C ALA A 325 4.11 4.72 14.07
N PHE A 326 3.55 4.25 12.96
CA PHE A 326 3.50 5.02 11.72
C PHE A 326 2.07 5.43 11.38
N LEU A 327 1.86 6.73 11.13
CA LEU A 327 0.56 7.28 10.76
C LEU A 327 -0.02 6.59 9.52
N ARG A 328 0.82 6.26 8.54
CA ARG A 328 0.43 5.56 7.29
C ARG A 328 -0.27 4.22 7.49
N PHE A 329 -0.02 3.53 8.59
CA PHE A 329 -0.65 2.24 8.87
C PHE A 329 -2.16 2.36 9.10
N TYR A 330 -2.62 3.56 9.47
CA TYR A 330 -4.03 3.88 9.68
C TYR A 330 -4.69 4.55 8.46
N ILE A 331 -4.00 4.63 7.31
CA ILE A 331 -4.49 5.28 6.08
C ILE A 331 -5.84 4.71 5.59
N ALA A 332 -6.16 3.47 5.94
CA ALA A 332 -7.43 2.79 5.64
C ALA A 332 -8.67 3.51 6.22
N ALA A 333 -8.50 4.39 7.23
CA ALA A 333 -9.57 5.21 7.79
C ALA A 333 -10.13 6.23 6.77
N ILE A 334 -9.29 6.69 5.84
CA ILE A 334 -9.67 7.68 4.83
C ILE A 334 -10.69 7.12 3.83
N PRO A 335 -10.43 6.01 3.09
CA PRO A 335 -11.41 5.42 2.18
C PRO A 335 -12.63 4.87 2.93
N LEU A 336 -12.48 4.35 4.17
CA LEU A 336 -13.62 3.95 5.00
C LEU A 336 -14.58 5.13 5.16
N THR A 337 -14.07 6.28 5.58
CA THR A 337 -14.86 7.50 5.80
C THR A 337 -15.54 7.98 4.51
N ALA A 338 -14.79 8.05 3.40
CA ALA A 338 -15.32 8.45 2.10
C ALA A 338 -16.46 7.53 1.62
N ILE A 339 -16.27 6.21 1.75
CA ILE A 339 -17.27 5.23 1.33
C ILE A 339 -18.49 5.25 2.25
N LEU A 340 -18.33 5.38 3.57
CA LEU A 340 -19.43 5.52 4.50
C LEU A 340 -20.28 6.77 4.21
N ALA A 341 -19.64 7.90 3.86
CA ALA A 341 -20.36 9.10 3.47
C ALA A 341 -21.26 8.88 2.24
N LEU A 342 -20.79 8.10 1.25
CA LEU A 342 -21.62 7.68 0.11
C LEU A 342 -22.81 6.80 0.51
N THR A 343 -22.70 6.05 1.61
CA THR A 343 -23.80 5.18 2.09
C THR A 343 -24.88 5.92 2.86
N LEU A 344 -24.67 7.17 3.27
CA LEU A 344 -25.70 7.99 3.92
C LEU A 344 -26.87 8.30 3.00
N VAL A 345 -26.62 8.38 1.70
CA VAL A 345 -27.66 8.54 0.70
C VAL A 345 -28.36 7.20 0.48
N PRO A 346 -29.73 7.18 0.51
CA PRO A 346 -30.48 5.97 0.18
C PRO A 346 -30.11 5.47 -1.21
N GLU A 347 -29.98 4.16 -1.35
CA GLU A 347 -29.79 3.54 -2.66
C GLU A 347 -30.97 3.89 -3.57
N ARG A 348 -30.68 4.52 -4.71
CA ARG A 348 -31.69 4.67 -5.75
C ARG A 348 -31.66 3.41 -6.59
N GLY A 349 -32.84 2.75 -6.71
CA GLY A 349 -32.99 1.52 -7.47
C GLY A 349 -32.34 1.69 -8.85
N PHE A 350 -31.36 0.84 -9.17
CA PHE A 350 -30.97 0.64 -10.55
C PHE A 350 -32.25 0.23 -11.31
N PRO A 351 -32.51 0.75 -12.52
CA PRO A 351 -33.49 0.14 -13.39
C PRO A 351 -33.10 -1.34 -13.43
N ALA A 352 -34.08 -2.20 -13.08
CA ALA A 352 -33.85 -3.64 -13.04
C ALA A 352 -33.21 -4.03 -14.36
N SER A 353 -31.90 -4.20 -14.34
CA SER A 353 -31.17 -4.73 -15.48
C SER A 353 -31.81 -6.09 -15.68
N LYS A 354 -32.39 -6.28 -16.86
CA LYS A 354 -33.02 -7.51 -17.33
C LYS A 354 -32.36 -8.67 -16.61
N ARG A 355 -33.09 -9.31 -15.70
CA ARG A 355 -32.68 -10.58 -15.13
C ARG A 355 -32.30 -11.40 -16.32
N LEU A 356 -31.07 -11.90 -16.38
CA LEU A 356 -30.64 -12.94 -17.29
C LEU A 356 -31.40 -14.23 -16.90
N GLY A 357 -32.72 -14.18 -17.09
CA GLY A 357 -33.59 -15.33 -17.17
C GLY A 357 -33.51 -15.89 -18.58
N LYS A 358 -32.37 -16.39 -18.98
CA LYS A 358 -32.18 -17.08 -20.26
C LYS A 358 -31.50 -18.42 -20.10
N TYR A 359 -31.77 -19.08 -18.99
CA TYR A 359 -31.46 -20.52 -18.81
C TYR A 359 -32.55 -21.20 -17.99
N ALA A 360 -33.81 -21.02 -18.43
CA ALA A 360 -34.93 -21.82 -17.96
C ALA A 360 -35.97 -21.86 -19.07
N ASP A 361 -35.62 -22.33 -20.24
CA ASP A 361 -36.53 -22.90 -21.21
C ASP A 361 -35.85 -24.12 -21.82
N VAL A 362 -36.01 -25.25 -21.16
CA VAL A 362 -35.99 -26.57 -21.79
C VAL A 362 -37.38 -26.71 -22.41
N PRO A 363 -37.50 -26.93 -23.72
CA PRO A 363 -38.81 -27.15 -24.34
C PRO A 363 -39.28 -28.55 -23.98
N GLY A 364 -40.38 -28.58 -23.25
CA GLY A 364 -41.08 -29.80 -22.92
C GLY A 364 -42.57 -29.51 -22.65
N GLU A 365 -43.36 -29.83 -23.67
CA GLU A 365 -44.80 -30.16 -23.63
C GLU A 365 -45.85 -29.05 -23.63
N SER A 366 -46.51 -29.09 -24.73
CA SER A 366 -47.79 -28.53 -25.11
C SER A 366 -48.92 -28.76 -24.09
N ALA A 367 -49.70 -27.71 -23.82
CA ALA A 367 -51.17 -27.87 -23.61
C ALA A 367 -51.91 -26.52 -23.78
N SER A 368 -52.66 -26.47 -24.85
CA SER A 368 -54.04 -25.94 -25.05
C SER A 368 -54.40 -24.54 -24.55
N GLU A 369 -54.80 -23.77 -25.57
CA GLU A 369 -55.71 -22.66 -25.52
C GLU A 369 -56.98 -22.94 -24.68
N SER A 370 -57.44 -21.97 -23.91
CA SER A 370 -58.83 -21.48 -23.90
C SER A 370 -59.00 -20.32 -22.93
N ASP A 371 -59.50 -19.30 -23.48
CA ASP A 371 -60.73 -18.56 -23.13
C ASP A 371 -60.65 -17.28 -22.31
N SER A 372 -60.94 -16.27 -23.08
CA SER A 372 -61.79 -15.07 -22.88
C SER A 372 -62.05 -14.49 -21.48
N GLY A 373 -61.67 -13.21 -21.38
CA GLY A 373 -62.64 -12.17 -20.99
C GLY A 373 -63.06 -12.05 -19.54
N ARG A 374 -62.46 -11.06 -18.82
CA ARG A 374 -63.26 -10.15 -17.99
C ARG A 374 -62.44 -8.94 -17.53
N ARG A 375 -62.79 -7.79 -18.04
CA ARG A 375 -62.43 -6.50 -17.44
C ARG A 375 -63.33 -6.31 -16.22
N ASP A 376 -62.76 -6.04 -15.08
CA ASP A 376 -63.40 -5.37 -13.96
C ASP A 376 -62.58 -4.15 -13.54
N PRO A 377 -63.18 -2.94 -13.54
CA PRO A 377 -62.56 -1.74 -13.06
C PRO A 377 -62.93 -1.50 -11.59
N GLY A 378 -61.97 -1.29 -10.76
CA GLY A 378 -62.23 -0.61 -9.50
C GLY A 378 -61.86 -1.35 -8.25
N HIS A 379 -60.62 -1.12 -7.77
CA HIS A 379 -60.35 -0.94 -6.35
C HIS A 379 -59.08 -0.06 -6.20
N ALA A 380 -59.36 1.22 -5.96
CA ALA A 380 -58.38 2.14 -5.41
C ALA A 380 -58.03 1.69 -3.99
N HIS A 381 -56.92 0.99 -3.82
CA HIS A 381 -56.31 0.81 -2.50
C HIS A 381 -55.41 1.96 -2.17
N GLY A 382 -55.83 2.69 -1.16
CA GLY A 382 -55.10 3.80 -0.56
C GLY A 382 -53.66 3.45 -0.26
N GLY A 383 -52.77 4.20 -0.84
CA GLY A 383 -51.38 4.14 -0.54
C GLY A 383 -51.13 4.50 0.92
N LEU A 384 -50.69 3.53 1.70
CA LEU A 384 -50.04 3.80 2.97
C LEU A 384 -48.85 4.71 2.68
N THR A 385 -49.00 5.97 3.04
CA THR A 385 -47.93 6.97 3.08
C THR A 385 -46.84 6.50 4.04
N GLY A 386 -45.87 5.75 3.51
CA GLY A 386 -44.63 5.52 4.22
C GLY A 386 -44.04 6.89 4.52
N SER A 387 -43.74 7.16 5.80
CA SER A 387 -43.04 8.34 6.29
C SER A 387 -41.62 8.41 5.67
N GLY A 388 -41.57 8.84 4.41
CA GLY A 388 -40.30 9.15 3.73
C GLY A 388 -39.66 10.33 4.45
N THR A 389 -38.46 10.16 4.97
CA THR A 389 -37.64 11.29 5.43
C THR A 389 -37.70 12.37 4.34
N PRO A 390 -38.10 13.60 4.66
CA PRO A 390 -38.24 14.64 3.66
C PRO A 390 -36.96 14.79 2.87
N ARG A 391 -37.03 14.85 1.55
CA ARG A 391 -35.84 14.99 0.65
C ARG A 391 -34.89 16.10 1.11
N ALA A 392 -35.45 17.16 1.71
CA ALA A 392 -34.70 18.27 2.30
C ALA A 392 -33.75 17.80 3.44
N ALA A 393 -34.21 16.95 4.36
CA ALA A 393 -33.40 16.47 5.47
C ALA A 393 -32.21 15.61 4.99
N VAL A 394 -32.39 14.78 3.97
CA VAL A 394 -31.29 13.98 3.36
C VAL A 394 -30.28 14.91 2.68
N THR A 395 -30.74 15.94 1.98
CA THR A 395 -29.87 16.92 1.33
C THR A 395 -29.07 17.73 2.35
N VAL A 396 -29.72 18.21 3.42
CA VAL A 396 -29.04 18.95 4.50
C VAL A 396 -27.99 18.05 5.18
N ALA A 397 -28.31 16.79 5.50
CA ALA A 397 -27.34 15.86 6.06
C ALA A 397 -26.14 15.61 5.12
N ALA A 398 -26.41 15.45 3.81
CA ALA A 398 -25.34 15.28 2.82
C ALA A 398 -24.43 16.51 2.72
N VAL A 399 -25.01 17.72 2.78
CA VAL A 399 -24.24 18.99 2.78
C VAL A 399 -23.40 19.10 4.05
N LEU A 400 -23.97 18.84 5.24
CA LEU A 400 -23.23 18.89 6.50
C LEU A 400 -22.05 17.92 6.51
N VAL A 401 -22.28 16.68 6.11
CA VAL A 401 -21.20 15.68 6.00
C VAL A 401 -20.13 16.11 4.99
N SER A 402 -20.55 16.73 3.89
CA SER A 402 -19.63 17.26 2.88
C SER A 402 -18.74 18.38 3.43
N VAL A 403 -19.29 19.32 4.19
CA VAL A 403 -18.53 20.38 4.86
C VAL A 403 -17.54 19.81 5.87
N LEU A 404 -17.96 18.85 6.68
CA LEU A 404 -17.10 18.16 7.64
C LEU A 404 -15.97 17.36 6.95
N LEU A 405 -16.28 16.71 5.82
CA LEU A 405 -15.27 16.02 5.02
C LEU A 405 -14.23 16.97 4.42
N ILE A 406 -14.64 18.10 3.89
CA ILE A 406 -13.71 19.14 3.42
C ILE A 406 -12.85 19.64 4.58
N GLY A 407 -13.46 19.87 5.76
CA GLY A 407 -12.75 20.26 6.98
C GLY A 407 -11.75 19.20 7.48
N SER A 408 -11.89 17.94 7.08
CA SER A 408 -10.90 16.90 7.44
C SER A 408 -9.56 17.06 6.71
N LEU A 409 -9.52 17.70 5.53
CA LEU A 409 -8.29 17.88 4.76
C LEU A 409 -7.24 18.70 5.53
N PRO A 410 -7.55 19.92 6.05
CA PRO A 410 -6.60 20.67 6.85
C PRO A 410 -6.22 19.95 8.17
N VAL A 411 -7.15 19.20 8.79
CA VAL A 411 -6.84 18.43 10.01
C VAL A 411 -5.78 17.36 9.70
N THR A 412 -5.94 16.60 8.61
CA THR A 412 -4.94 15.63 8.17
C THR A 412 -3.61 16.31 7.84
N GLY A 413 -3.63 17.43 7.09
CA GLY A 413 -2.42 18.18 6.75
C GLY A 413 -1.68 18.73 7.98
N LEU A 414 -2.39 19.24 8.98
CA LEU A 414 -1.81 19.68 10.25
C LEU A 414 -1.26 18.48 11.06
N GLY A 415 -1.99 17.37 11.08
CA GLY A 415 -1.53 16.14 11.75
C GLY A 415 -0.25 15.56 11.15
N MET A 416 -0.06 15.67 9.84
CA MET A 416 1.19 15.27 9.16
C MET A 416 2.41 16.12 9.59
N ASN A 417 2.22 17.28 10.21
CA ASN A 417 3.31 18.08 10.77
C ASN A 417 3.67 17.69 12.22
N SER A 418 2.99 16.72 12.80
CA SER A 418 3.27 16.25 14.17
C SER A 418 4.48 15.31 14.18
N GLN A 419 5.55 15.69 14.85
CA GLN A 419 6.73 14.85 15.02
C GLN A 419 6.41 13.55 15.78
N LEU A 420 5.47 13.61 16.73
CA LEU A 420 5.05 12.44 17.52
C LEU A 420 4.15 11.48 16.73
N MET A 421 3.20 12.03 15.95
CA MET A 421 2.17 11.21 15.28
C MET A 421 2.55 10.80 13.86
N ALA A 422 3.37 11.59 13.18
CA ALA A 422 3.64 11.47 11.76
C ALA A 422 5.15 11.48 11.47
N VAL A 423 5.88 10.57 12.12
CA VAL A 423 7.36 10.48 12.07
C VAL A 423 7.92 10.47 10.65
N GLN A 424 7.18 9.92 9.69
CA GLN A 424 7.61 9.82 8.30
C GLN A 424 7.12 10.99 7.43
N GLU A 425 6.06 11.67 7.84
CA GLU A 425 5.41 12.73 7.07
C GLU A 425 5.81 14.14 7.55
N TYR A 426 6.19 14.31 8.83
CA TYR A 426 6.48 15.64 9.37
C TYR A 426 7.65 16.36 8.66
N PRO A 427 8.65 15.67 8.07
CA PRO A 427 9.72 16.33 7.32
C PRO A 427 9.25 17.05 6.05
N LEU A 428 8.08 16.67 5.51
CA LEU A 428 7.51 17.31 4.31
C LEU A 428 7.42 18.84 4.42
N ARG A 429 7.24 19.39 5.62
CA ARG A 429 7.23 20.84 5.81
C ARG A 429 8.57 21.47 5.42
N ALA A 430 9.69 20.87 5.85
CA ALA A 430 11.02 21.36 5.50
C ALA A 430 11.33 21.17 3.99
N VAL A 431 10.78 20.10 3.40
CA VAL A 431 10.92 19.82 1.97
C VAL A 431 10.14 20.82 1.11
N LEU A 432 8.88 21.11 1.49
CA LEU A 432 7.99 21.99 0.72
C LEU A 432 8.29 23.47 0.93
N PHE A 433 8.65 23.84 2.15
CA PHE A 433 8.88 25.21 2.60
C PHE A 433 10.23 25.29 3.31
N PRO A 434 11.35 25.19 2.55
CA PRO A 434 12.69 25.30 3.13
C PRO A 434 12.88 26.68 3.74
N ASP A 435 13.35 26.72 4.98
CA ASP A 435 13.59 27.92 5.77
C ASP A 435 15.01 27.84 6.36
N PRO A 436 16.03 28.28 5.60
CA PRO A 436 17.44 28.19 6.03
C PRO A 436 17.75 28.96 7.32
N ASP A 437 16.92 29.96 7.66
CA ASP A 437 17.12 30.79 8.86
C ASP A 437 16.51 30.18 10.12
N ASN A 438 15.79 29.05 9.97
CA ASN A 438 15.15 28.35 11.08
C ASN A 438 16.13 27.44 11.82
N VAL A 439 16.59 27.90 12.97
CA VAL A 439 17.57 27.19 13.83
C VAL A 439 16.92 26.25 14.87
N SER A 440 15.60 25.99 14.79
CA SER A 440 14.95 25.09 15.73
C SER A 440 15.38 23.64 15.53
N ASP A 441 15.56 22.88 16.61
CA ASP A 441 15.94 21.45 16.59
C ASP A 441 14.97 20.63 15.72
N LYS A 442 13.68 20.93 15.80
CA LYS A 442 12.66 20.29 14.98
C LYS A 442 12.88 20.49 13.49
N TYR A 443 13.26 21.69 13.07
CA TYR A 443 13.52 21.95 11.66
C TYR A 443 14.83 21.33 11.19
N ALA A 444 15.88 21.40 12.02
CA ALA A 444 17.16 20.75 11.74
C ALA A 444 17.01 19.24 11.58
N ASP A 445 16.23 18.59 12.45
CA ASP A 445 15.92 17.16 12.36
C ASP A 445 15.12 16.85 11.08
N ALA A 446 14.08 17.62 10.78
CA ALA A 446 13.31 17.47 9.55
C ALA A 446 14.18 17.65 8.29
N ALA A 447 15.11 18.60 8.29
CA ALA A 447 16.03 18.84 7.19
C ALA A 447 17.02 17.67 7.00
N ARG A 448 17.52 17.10 8.11
CA ARG A 448 18.37 15.89 8.05
C ARG A 448 17.61 14.68 7.50
N ILE A 449 16.34 14.49 7.87
CA ILE A 449 15.51 13.42 7.33
C ILE A 449 15.24 13.65 5.83
N ALA A 450 14.97 14.89 5.43
CA ALA A 450 14.81 15.24 4.00
C ALA A 450 16.10 15.02 3.19
N ALA A 451 17.27 15.13 3.84
CA ALA A 451 18.57 14.85 3.22
C ALA A 451 18.93 13.35 3.19
N THR A 452 18.07 12.47 3.72
CA THR A 452 18.32 11.02 3.68
C THR A 452 18.67 10.57 2.26
N PHE A 453 19.70 9.73 2.13
CA PHE A 453 20.29 9.24 0.87
C PHE A 453 21.02 10.29 0.01
N SER A 454 21.27 11.52 0.48
CA SER A 454 22.08 12.49 -0.25
C SER A 454 23.54 12.06 -0.32
N THR A 455 24.07 11.48 0.75
CA THR A 455 25.45 10.95 0.84
C THR A 455 25.63 9.74 -0.06
N GLU A 456 24.66 8.83 -0.10
CA GLU A 456 24.67 7.64 -0.96
C GLU A 456 24.69 8.01 -2.45
N ARG A 457 23.98 9.08 -2.85
CA ARG A 457 24.06 9.61 -4.24
C ARG A 457 25.42 10.21 -4.56
N LYS A 458 26.05 10.94 -3.61
CA LYS A 458 27.42 11.45 -3.78
C LYS A 458 28.42 10.30 -3.92
N LEU A 459 28.29 9.26 -3.08
CA LEU A 459 29.11 8.07 -3.12
C LEU A 459 28.94 7.29 -4.43
N ALA A 460 27.72 7.11 -4.91
CA ALA A 460 27.45 6.46 -6.19
C ALA A 460 28.14 7.22 -7.35
N ASN A 461 28.00 8.55 -7.40
CA ASN A 461 28.67 9.38 -8.41
C ASN A 461 30.21 9.25 -8.35
N TYR A 462 30.80 9.19 -7.15
CA TYR A 462 32.24 8.96 -6.97
C TYR A 462 32.65 7.59 -7.53
N LEU A 463 31.92 6.52 -7.18
CA LEU A 463 32.21 5.16 -7.66
C LEU A 463 32.02 5.03 -9.18
N ASP A 464 31.02 5.72 -9.75
CA ASP A 464 30.80 5.75 -11.21
C ASP A 464 31.96 6.44 -11.93
N ALA A 465 32.58 7.47 -11.34
CA ALA A 465 33.71 8.18 -11.89
C ALA A 465 35.01 7.35 -11.91
N LEU A 466 35.12 6.28 -11.08
CA LEU A 466 36.33 5.41 -11.05
C LEU A 466 36.42 4.48 -12.26
N ASP A 467 35.39 4.40 -13.09
CA ASP A 467 35.31 3.54 -14.30
C ASP A 467 35.76 2.07 -14.08
N LEU A 468 35.22 1.47 -13.03
CA LEU A 468 35.56 0.11 -12.61
C LEU A 468 34.86 -0.94 -13.50
N PRO A 469 35.48 -2.12 -13.72
CA PRO A 469 34.82 -3.23 -14.39
C PRO A 469 33.68 -3.82 -13.56
N PRO A 470 32.73 -4.60 -14.19
CA PRO A 470 31.69 -5.30 -13.48
C PRO A 470 32.21 -6.17 -12.33
N GLY A 471 31.50 -6.22 -11.21
CA GLY A 471 31.85 -7.04 -10.04
C GLY A 471 33.03 -6.54 -9.20
N SER A 472 33.45 -5.29 -9.37
CA SER A 472 34.61 -4.72 -8.66
C SER A 472 34.35 -4.27 -7.24
N ILE A 473 33.09 -4.08 -6.85
CA ILE A 473 32.73 -3.50 -5.55
C ILE A 473 31.82 -4.48 -4.80
N VAL A 474 32.26 -4.96 -3.64
CA VAL A 474 31.40 -5.76 -2.74
C VAL A 474 30.69 -4.83 -1.77
N MET A 475 29.36 -4.95 -1.66
CA MET A 475 28.57 -4.26 -0.65
C MET A 475 27.37 -5.09 -0.23
N ASP A 476 26.86 -4.85 0.99
CA ASP A 476 25.57 -5.37 1.42
C ASP A 476 24.45 -4.36 1.09
N THR A 477 23.23 -4.86 0.92
CA THR A 477 22.06 -4.04 0.59
C THR A 477 21.27 -3.57 1.80
N VAL A 478 21.67 -3.85 3.04
CA VAL A 478 21.04 -3.32 4.27
C VAL A 478 20.94 -1.79 4.22
N TYR A 479 22.01 -1.15 3.80
CA TYR A 479 22.09 0.30 3.57
C TYR A 479 22.47 0.62 2.11
N GLY A 480 23.23 -0.28 1.45
CA GLY A 480 23.78 -0.08 0.11
C GLY A 480 22.76 0.00 -1.02
N PHE A 481 21.48 -0.36 -0.77
CA PHE A 481 20.42 -0.25 -1.78
C PHE A 481 20.31 1.16 -2.38
N ALA A 482 20.55 2.20 -1.56
CA ALA A 482 20.48 3.58 -2.00
C ALA A 482 21.67 3.98 -2.90
N VAL A 483 22.85 3.42 -2.64
CA VAL A 483 24.02 3.57 -3.53
C VAL A 483 23.76 2.88 -4.87
N LEU A 484 23.22 1.66 -4.81
CA LEU A 484 22.94 0.84 -6.00
C LEU A 484 22.00 1.55 -6.99
N VAL A 485 20.86 2.07 -6.50
CA VAL A 485 19.87 2.74 -7.38
C VAL A 485 20.37 4.10 -7.90
N ALA A 486 21.30 4.73 -7.19
CA ALA A 486 21.88 6.01 -7.58
C ALA A 486 23.02 5.88 -8.60
N SER A 487 23.64 4.70 -8.71
CA SER A 487 24.69 4.42 -9.69
C SER A 487 24.13 4.21 -11.09
N ASP A 488 24.83 4.70 -12.10
CA ASP A 488 24.55 4.46 -13.52
C ASP A 488 25.04 3.07 -13.98
N ARG A 489 25.84 2.40 -13.15
CA ARG A 489 26.48 1.10 -13.44
C ARG A 489 26.25 0.08 -12.30
N PRO A 490 25.00 -0.39 -12.11
CA PRO A 490 24.68 -1.36 -11.05
C PRO A 490 25.40 -2.71 -11.21
N ASP A 491 25.89 -3.04 -12.41
CA ASP A 491 26.69 -4.23 -12.71
C ASP A 491 28.08 -4.25 -12.05
N ARG A 492 28.56 -3.11 -11.55
CA ARG A 492 29.84 -3.02 -10.81
C ARG A 492 29.77 -3.60 -9.41
N PHE A 493 28.58 -3.69 -8.84
CA PHE A 493 28.37 -4.13 -7.48
C PHE A 493 28.15 -5.64 -7.40
N VAL A 494 28.76 -6.26 -6.40
CA VAL A 494 28.51 -7.62 -5.94
C VAL A 494 27.65 -7.52 -4.70
N ILE A 495 26.42 -8.00 -4.77
CA ILE A 495 25.37 -7.81 -3.76
C ILE A 495 24.84 -9.17 -3.25
N PRO A 496 24.21 -9.22 -2.07
CA PRO A 496 23.73 -10.48 -1.47
C PRO A 496 22.78 -11.33 -2.33
N SER A 497 22.09 -10.73 -3.30
CA SER A 497 21.24 -11.47 -4.24
C SER A 497 22.05 -12.24 -5.31
N ASP A 498 23.30 -11.87 -5.57
CA ASP A 498 24.12 -12.55 -6.58
C ASP A 498 24.44 -13.99 -6.15
N SER A 499 24.35 -14.94 -7.05
CA SER A 499 24.55 -16.37 -6.80
C SER A 499 25.95 -16.72 -6.29
N ASP A 500 26.96 -15.89 -6.60
CA ASP A 500 28.35 -16.03 -6.19
C ASP A 500 28.80 -15.03 -5.12
N PHE A 501 27.88 -14.25 -4.52
CA PHE A 501 28.18 -13.24 -3.50
C PHE A 501 29.10 -13.76 -2.40
N VAL A 502 28.76 -14.90 -1.79
CA VAL A 502 29.55 -15.50 -0.70
C VAL A 502 30.97 -15.85 -1.15
N ARG A 503 31.15 -16.28 -2.41
CA ARG A 503 32.49 -16.57 -2.95
C ARG A 503 33.31 -15.31 -3.15
N ASN A 504 32.69 -14.25 -3.69
CA ASN A 504 33.35 -12.95 -3.85
C ASN A 504 33.72 -12.33 -2.49
N LEU A 505 32.82 -12.43 -1.51
CA LEU A 505 33.05 -11.94 -0.16
C LEU A 505 34.22 -12.69 0.52
N ASN A 506 34.32 -14.03 0.39
CA ASN A 506 35.33 -14.83 1.04
C ASN A 506 36.71 -14.78 0.36
N ARG A 507 36.77 -14.50 -0.95
CA ARG A 507 37.99 -14.49 -1.75
C ARG A 507 38.05 -13.28 -2.69
N PRO A 508 38.06 -12.05 -2.15
CA PRO A 508 37.89 -10.85 -2.95
C PRO A 508 39.02 -10.68 -4.01
N VAL A 509 40.27 -10.94 -3.67
CA VAL A 509 41.40 -10.81 -4.59
C VAL A 509 41.28 -11.78 -5.76
N GLU A 510 41.02 -13.07 -5.49
CA GLU A 510 40.94 -14.11 -6.53
C GLU A 510 39.75 -13.85 -7.50
N ARG A 511 38.77 -13.08 -7.08
CA ARG A 511 37.53 -12.76 -7.83
C ARG A 511 37.60 -11.39 -8.52
N GLY A 512 38.71 -10.66 -8.38
CA GLY A 512 38.87 -9.35 -9.01
C GLY A 512 38.09 -8.22 -8.32
N VAL A 513 37.67 -8.43 -7.08
CA VAL A 513 37.09 -7.37 -6.25
C VAL A 513 38.17 -6.36 -5.90
N LYS A 514 37.94 -5.10 -6.20
CA LYS A 514 38.84 -3.99 -5.93
C LYS A 514 38.49 -3.21 -4.68
N TYR A 515 37.22 -3.13 -4.38
CA TYR A 515 36.71 -2.32 -3.27
C TYR A 515 35.69 -3.08 -2.43
N ILE A 516 35.67 -2.76 -1.13
CA ILE A 516 34.64 -3.18 -0.18
C ILE A 516 34.06 -1.92 0.43
N LEU A 517 32.73 -1.77 0.33
CA LEU A 517 31.99 -0.67 0.91
C LEU A 517 31.45 -1.11 2.26
N ALA A 518 31.92 -0.50 3.34
CA ALA A 518 31.64 -0.89 4.72
C ALA A 518 30.85 0.17 5.49
N VAL A 519 30.03 -0.31 6.41
CA VAL A 519 29.25 0.48 7.39
C VAL A 519 29.64 0.05 8.82
N PRO A 520 29.39 0.87 9.86
CA PRO A 520 29.66 0.50 11.25
C PRO A 520 28.97 -0.80 11.65
N ASN A 521 29.66 -1.65 12.43
CA ASN A 521 29.10 -2.90 12.95
C ASN A 521 28.23 -2.66 14.20
N THR A 522 27.26 -1.75 14.08
CA THR A 522 26.33 -1.37 15.14
C THR A 522 24.90 -1.22 14.58
N GLY A 523 23.90 -1.34 15.41
CA GLY A 523 22.49 -1.23 14.99
C GLY A 523 22.17 -2.19 13.85
N ARG A 524 21.58 -1.70 12.76
CA ARG A 524 21.28 -2.51 11.57
C ARG A 524 22.52 -3.01 10.82
N GLY A 525 23.68 -2.37 11.01
CA GLY A 525 24.94 -2.82 10.44
C GLY A 525 25.40 -4.19 10.97
N THR A 526 24.89 -4.67 12.10
CA THR A 526 25.14 -6.04 12.59
C THR A 526 24.54 -7.12 11.68
N SER A 527 23.53 -6.77 10.89
CA SER A 527 22.94 -7.65 9.86
C SER A 527 23.70 -7.64 8.54
N ASP A 528 24.62 -6.68 8.34
CA ASP A 528 25.43 -6.57 7.13
C ASP A 528 26.32 -7.81 6.96
N ALA A 529 26.29 -8.43 5.79
CA ALA A 529 27.04 -9.66 5.50
C ALA A 529 28.57 -9.44 5.54
N ILE A 530 29.04 -8.23 5.22
CA ILE A 530 30.46 -7.87 5.30
C ILE A 530 30.88 -7.84 6.75
N ASN A 531 30.13 -7.16 7.63
CA ASN A 531 30.40 -7.09 9.07
C ASN A 531 30.32 -8.47 9.74
N ARG A 532 29.41 -9.32 9.31
CA ARG A 532 29.31 -10.70 9.81
C ARG A 532 30.48 -11.56 9.40
N ARG A 533 31.03 -11.34 8.21
CA ARG A 533 32.20 -12.07 7.71
C ARG A 533 33.50 -11.49 8.24
N TYR A 534 33.58 -10.18 8.35
CA TYR A 534 34.77 -9.40 8.73
C TYR A 534 34.38 -8.36 9.80
N PRO A 535 34.27 -8.77 11.08
CA PRO A 535 33.75 -7.89 12.13
C PRO A 535 34.50 -6.58 12.33
N THR A 536 35.76 -6.52 11.94
CA THR A 536 36.64 -5.34 12.06
C THR A 536 36.86 -4.61 10.73
N MET A 537 36.03 -4.93 9.70
CA MET A 537 36.21 -4.30 8.37
C MET A 537 36.09 -2.78 8.47
N TYR A 538 35.05 -2.30 9.17
CA TYR A 538 34.84 -0.86 9.30
C TYR A 538 35.94 -0.14 10.07
N GLU A 539 36.55 -0.78 11.07
CA GLU A 539 37.59 -0.16 11.90
C GLU A 539 38.95 -0.13 11.22
N ASN A 540 39.38 -1.26 10.60
CA ASN A 540 40.76 -1.42 10.15
C ASN A 540 40.96 -2.21 8.84
N GLY A 541 39.87 -2.43 8.06
CA GLY A 541 39.93 -3.18 6.82
C GLY A 541 40.16 -4.68 6.99
N ALA A 542 39.97 -5.23 8.19
CA ALA A 542 40.12 -6.64 8.54
C ALA A 542 41.44 -7.28 8.04
N GLN A 543 42.51 -6.50 7.88
CA GLN A 543 43.83 -6.88 7.36
C GLN A 543 43.80 -7.38 5.89
N ILE A 544 42.72 -7.23 5.19
CA ILE A 544 42.58 -7.60 3.76
C ILE A 544 42.38 -6.38 2.85
N ALA A 545 42.17 -5.21 3.42
CA ALA A 545 41.91 -3.99 2.67
C ALA A 545 42.46 -2.76 3.42
N THR A 546 42.79 -1.70 2.68
CA THR A 546 43.24 -0.41 3.21
C THR A 546 42.16 0.65 3.01
N LEU A 547 41.95 1.53 3.99
CA LEU A 547 41.03 2.63 3.90
C LEU A 547 41.44 3.60 2.78
N GLU A 548 40.54 3.85 1.85
CA GLU A 548 40.74 4.82 0.77
C GLU A 548 39.92 6.10 1.00
N LEU A 549 38.69 5.96 1.44
CA LEU A 549 37.78 7.10 1.62
C LEU A 549 36.84 6.88 2.81
N GLU A 550 36.70 7.91 3.62
CA GLU A 550 35.70 7.99 4.69
C GLU A 550 34.71 9.11 4.39
N ILE A 551 33.41 8.82 4.49
CA ILE A 551 32.35 9.74 4.13
C ILE A 551 31.34 9.79 5.29
N PRO A 552 31.35 10.88 6.09
CA PRO A 552 30.30 11.14 7.06
C PRO A 552 28.94 11.26 6.38
N ASN A 553 27.88 10.75 7.01
CA ASN A 553 26.55 10.78 6.43
C ASN A 553 25.76 12.02 6.88
N ASP A 554 25.27 12.78 5.92
CA ASP A 554 24.43 13.97 6.17
C ASP A 554 22.98 13.61 6.52
N GLY A 555 22.54 12.38 6.17
CA GLY A 555 21.15 11.91 6.31
C GLY A 555 20.82 11.36 7.70
N ALA A 556 19.58 11.53 8.13
CA ALA A 556 19.12 10.95 9.38
C ALA A 556 19.03 9.43 9.31
N GLY A 557 19.52 8.75 10.36
CA GLY A 557 19.42 7.29 10.50
C GLY A 557 20.24 6.48 9.48
N GLN A 558 21.12 7.13 8.73
CA GLN A 558 22.05 6.49 7.81
C GLN A 558 23.45 6.39 8.44
N PRO A 559 24.21 5.32 8.13
CA PRO A 559 25.56 5.13 8.64
C PRO A 559 26.58 5.98 7.88
N ASP A 560 27.69 6.29 8.53
CA ASP A 560 28.87 6.75 7.84
C ASP A 560 29.43 5.64 6.96
N TRP A 561 30.00 6.02 5.82
CA TRP A 561 30.53 5.07 4.86
C TRP A 561 32.05 5.06 4.86
N ARG A 562 32.65 3.85 4.74
CA ARG A 562 34.06 3.68 4.47
C ARG A 562 34.29 2.81 3.24
N LEU A 563 35.05 3.33 2.30
CA LEU A 563 35.49 2.61 1.10
C LEU A 563 36.90 2.05 1.35
N TYR A 564 37.00 0.75 1.27
CA TYR A 564 38.27 0.04 1.44
C TYR A 564 38.75 -0.52 0.12
N ARG A 565 40.04 -0.28 -0.23
CA ARG A 565 40.70 -0.91 -1.37
C ARG A 565 41.29 -2.25 -0.94
N VAL A 566 40.97 -3.32 -1.66
CA VAL A 566 41.46 -4.69 -1.37
C VAL A 566 42.95 -4.78 -1.65
N ILE A 567 43.72 -5.38 -0.72
CA ILE A 567 45.17 -5.51 -0.85
C ILE A 567 45.47 -6.62 -1.87
N GLY A 568 46.28 -6.32 -2.90
CA GLY A 568 46.70 -7.27 -3.93
C GLY A 568 45.69 -7.41 -5.09
N SER A 569 44.73 -6.50 -5.21
CA SER A 569 43.76 -6.47 -6.32
C SER A 569 44.24 -5.60 -7.48
#